data_c6bb8980b681d61c6a595d566a2031af
#
_entry.id   c6bb8980b681d61c6a595d566a2031af
#
_cell.length_a   1.000
_cell.length_b   1.000
_cell.length_c   1.000
_cell.angle_alpha   90.00
_cell.angle_beta   90.00
_cell.angle_gamma   90.00
#
_symmetry.space_group_name_H-M   'P 1'
#
loop_
_entity.id
_entity.type
_entity.pdbx_description
1 polymer ?
#
loop_
_entity_poly.entity_id
_entity_poly.type
_entity_poly.pdbx_seq_one_letter_code
_entity_poly.pdbx_strand_id
1 'polypeptide(L)'
;IFLSKGYDVQFLGIKNEESKEEFLTTLYSKEKYGIILDYDLSMSEIYGDAIELWQTIKKQNPFFPVCIYTSHSDDVQIDSSVEKKFSKNGDSLGEQVFSKEDEIKNMLDYIDRQVKLGIENINTLKRVNQGLKKSNAFSTEVAINEAKIDHQFSITQPRLIRDDANDLDYLIEIAYKIIDESGDI
;
A
#
# COMPACT_ATOMS: atom_id res chain seq x y z
N ILE A 1 1.18 21.36 5.10
CA ILE A 1 1.48 20.95 3.71
C ILE A 1 0.54 19.79 3.31
N PHE A 2 0.39 18.69 4.06
CA PHE A 2 -0.57 17.62 3.72
C PHE A 2 -2.01 18.14 3.62
N LEU A 3 -2.45 18.90 4.63
CA LEU A 3 -3.77 19.51 4.67
C LEU A 3 -4.02 20.45 3.48
N SER A 4 -2.99 21.18 3.01
CA SER A 4 -3.11 22.04 1.83
C SER A 4 -3.26 21.26 0.51
N LYS A 5 -2.90 19.98 0.50
CA LYS A 5 -3.13 19.05 -0.63
C LYS A 5 -4.45 18.26 -0.48
N GLY A 6 -5.23 18.52 0.58
CA GLY A 6 -6.51 17.85 0.83
C GLY A 6 -6.40 16.48 1.50
N TYR A 7 -5.24 16.12 2.05
CA TYR A 7 -5.06 14.87 2.80
C TYR A 7 -5.37 15.07 4.29
N ASP A 8 -6.12 14.15 4.86
CA ASP A 8 -6.23 13.99 6.30
C ASP A 8 -5.03 13.18 6.81
N VAL A 9 -4.39 13.65 7.88
CA VAL A 9 -3.20 13.02 8.45
C VAL A 9 -3.53 12.50 9.84
N GLN A 10 -3.38 11.19 10.01
CA GLN A 10 -3.54 10.54 11.29
C GLN A 10 -2.19 10.04 11.80
N PHE A 11 -1.88 10.36 13.05
CA PHE A 11 -0.73 9.81 13.75
C PHE A 11 -1.15 8.52 14.45
N LEU A 12 -0.40 7.45 14.19
CA LEU A 12 -0.60 6.16 14.84
C LEU A 12 0.69 5.81 15.60
N GLY A 13 0.61 5.84 16.93
CA GLY A 13 1.70 5.37 17.79
C GLY A 13 1.49 3.91 18.15
N ILE A 14 2.58 3.14 18.22
CA ILE A 14 2.59 1.77 18.70
C ILE A 14 2.59 1.82 20.23
N LYS A 15 1.64 1.13 20.89
CA LYS A 15 1.53 1.10 22.34
C LYS A 15 2.45 0.04 22.92
N ASN A 16 3.04 0.30 24.10
CA ASN A 16 4.03 -0.60 24.71
C ASN A 16 3.50 -1.99 25.08
N GLU A 17 2.20 -2.15 25.28
CA GLU A 17 1.56 -3.43 25.64
C GLU A 17 0.78 -4.06 24.47
N GLU A 18 0.91 -3.49 23.27
CA GLU A 18 0.18 -3.93 22.09
C GLU A 18 0.93 -5.07 21.39
N SER A 19 0.24 -6.12 20.98
CA SER A 19 0.83 -7.17 20.13
C SER A 19 0.94 -6.69 18.67
N LYS A 20 1.80 -7.36 17.88
CA LYS A 20 1.88 -7.09 16.43
C LYS A 20 0.52 -7.24 15.75
N GLU A 21 -0.24 -8.26 16.11
CA GLU A 21 -1.55 -8.55 15.55
C GLU A 21 -2.57 -7.45 15.87
N GLU A 22 -2.57 -6.95 17.10
CA GLU A 22 -3.45 -5.85 17.51
C GLU A 22 -3.08 -4.56 16.77
N PHE A 23 -1.79 -4.24 16.69
CA PHE A 23 -1.31 -3.08 15.94
C PHE A 23 -1.69 -3.18 14.45
N LEU A 24 -1.43 -4.32 13.80
CA LEU A 24 -1.80 -4.53 12.41
C LEU A 24 -3.32 -4.46 12.20
N THR A 25 -4.11 -5.00 13.14
CA THR A 25 -5.57 -4.86 13.09
C THR A 25 -6.00 -3.39 13.12
N THR A 26 -5.39 -2.59 13.99
CA THR A 26 -5.62 -1.15 14.06
C THR A 26 -5.16 -0.44 12.78
N LEU A 27 -3.98 -0.81 12.29
CA LEU A 27 -3.43 -0.26 11.05
C LEU A 27 -4.32 -0.54 9.84
N TYR A 28 -4.92 -1.74 9.77
CA TYR A 28 -5.77 -2.18 8.65
C TYR A 28 -7.24 -1.79 8.80
N SER A 29 -7.66 -1.33 9.96
CA SER A 29 -9.07 -1.03 10.26
C SER A 29 -9.67 0.13 9.45
N LYS A 30 -8.83 1.00 8.87
CA LYS A 30 -9.27 2.18 8.12
C LYS A 30 -8.60 2.22 6.77
N GLU A 31 -9.34 2.66 5.75
CA GLU A 31 -8.78 2.97 4.44
C GLU A 31 -7.71 4.05 4.55
N LYS A 32 -6.58 3.82 3.89
CA LYS A 32 -5.44 4.74 3.87
C LYS A 32 -4.92 4.87 2.45
N TYR A 33 -4.53 6.08 2.07
CA TYR A 33 -3.95 6.35 0.76
C TYR A 33 -2.43 6.20 0.74
N GLY A 34 -1.79 6.27 1.90
CA GLY A 34 -0.35 6.08 2.03
C GLY A 34 0.07 6.08 3.49
N ILE A 35 1.26 5.58 3.76
CA ILE A 35 1.86 5.52 5.09
C ILE A 35 3.26 6.11 5.06
N ILE A 36 3.57 6.90 6.08
CA ILE A 36 4.91 7.38 6.36
C ILE A 36 5.33 6.75 7.67
N LEU A 37 6.41 5.97 7.63
CA LEU A 37 6.97 5.28 8.78
C LEU A 37 8.14 6.09 9.34
N ASP A 38 8.19 6.27 10.65
CA ASP A 38 9.44 6.62 11.33
C ASP A 38 10.33 5.37 11.34
N TYR A 39 11.61 5.53 11.07
CA TYR A 39 12.54 4.39 11.04
C TYR A 39 12.75 3.79 12.41
N ASP A 40 13.02 4.63 13.41
CA ASP A 40 13.27 4.18 14.78
C ASP A 40 11.96 3.87 15.49
N LEU A 41 11.67 2.58 15.59
CA LEU A 41 10.54 2.05 16.34
C LEU A 41 10.97 1.35 17.64
N SER A 42 12.23 1.56 18.07
CA SER A 42 12.82 0.91 19.24
C SER A 42 12.10 1.20 20.55
N MET A 43 11.34 2.31 20.61
CA MET A 43 10.46 2.61 21.75
C MET A 43 9.22 1.70 21.79
N SER A 44 8.92 0.96 20.73
CA SER A 44 7.90 -0.06 20.74
C SER A 44 8.54 -1.42 21.10
N GLU A 45 7.91 -2.20 21.94
CA GLU A 45 8.41 -3.54 22.29
C GLU A 45 8.22 -4.56 21.16
N ILE A 46 7.47 -4.20 20.10
CA ILE A 46 7.08 -5.12 19.02
C ILE A 46 7.86 -4.94 17.72
N TYR A 47 8.43 -3.74 17.48
CA TYR A 47 9.25 -3.46 16.30
C TYR A 47 10.52 -2.73 16.73
N GLY A 48 11.68 -3.19 16.29
CA GLY A 48 12.96 -2.48 16.50
C GLY A 48 13.12 -1.32 15.52
N ASP A 49 12.71 -1.55 14.26
CA ASP A 49 12.75 -0.56 13.19
C ASP A 49 11.55 -0.69 12.22
N ALA A 50 11.46 0.24 11.30
CA ALA A 50 10.37 0.28 10.33
C ALA A 50 10.49 -0.75 9.20
N ILE A 51 11.63 -1.40 9.02
CA ILE A 51 11.87 -2.29 7.87
C ILE A 51 10.92 -3.49 7.92
N GLU A 52 10.80 -4.13 9.09
CA GLU A 52 9.89 -5.27 9.26
C GLU A 52 8.43 -4.87 8.96
N LEU A 53 8.00 -3.72 9.48
CA LEU A 53 6.63 -3.23 9.23
C LEU A 53 6.44 -2.86 7.75
N TRP A 54 7.43 -2.21 7.14
CA TRP A 54 7.41 -1.90 5.72
C TRP A 54 7.31 -3.17 4.86
N GLN A 55 8.12 -4.19 5.15
CA GLN A 55 8.08 -5.49 4.46
C GLN A 55 6.71 -6.17 4.62
N THR A 56 6.13 -6.12 5.82
CA THR A 56 4.79 -6.67 6.08
C THR A 56 3.73 -5.99 5.22
N ILE A 57 3.74 -4.66 5.13
CA ILE A 57 2.82 -3.89 4.29
C ILE A 57 3.02 -4.23 2.81
N LYS A 58 4.28 -4.22 2.33
CA LYS A 58 4.61 -4.49 0.92
C LYS A 58 4.34 -5.93 0.50
N LYS A 59 4.50 -6.89 1.41
CA LYS A 59 4.12 -8.29 1.17
C LYS A 59 2.62 -8.43 0.93
N GLN A 60 1.81 -7.66 1.62
CA GLN A 60 0.36 -7.70 1.47
C GLN A 60 -0.13 -6.90 0.27
N ASN A 61 0.42 -5.73 0.03
CA ASN A 61 0.15 -4.93 -1.16
C ASN A 61 1.44 -4.26 -1.67
N PRO A 62 2.12 -4.84 -2.68
CA PRO A 62 3.37 -4.30 -3.23
C PRO A 62 3.26 -2.87 -3.75
N PHE A 63 2.07 -2.47 -4.22
CA PHE A 63 1.83 -1.16 -4.81
C PHE A 63 1.34 -0.11 -3.81
N PHE A 64 1.14 -0.49 -2.55
CA PHE A 64 0.68 0.47 -1.54
C PHE A 64 1.72 1.56 -1.30
N PRO A 65 1.35 2.85 -1.32
CA PRO A 65 2.27 3.95 -1.10
C PRO A 65 2.79 3.96 0.35
N VAL A 66 4.04 3.59 0.54
CA VAL A 66 4.72 3.64 1.84
C VAL A 66 6.14 4.14 1.67
N CYS A 67 6.58 5.00 2.58
CA CYS A 67 7.96 5.47 2.64
C CYS A 67 8.45 5.55 4.09
N ILE A 68 9.77 5.62 4.25
CA ILE A 68 10.43 5.81 5.54
C ILE A 68 10.92 7.26 5.62
N TYR A 69 10.64 7.92 6.74
CA TYR A 69 11.12 9.25 7.06
C TYR A 69 11.94 9.19 8.35
N THR A 70 13.25 9.38 8.25
CA THR A 70 14.19 9.09 9.33
C THR A 70 15.21 10.19 9.58
N SER A 71 15.66 10.32 10.83
CA SER A 71 16.87 11.10 11.19
C SER A 71 18.16 10.28 11.05
N HIS A 72 18.06 8.97 10.80
CA HIS A 72 19.16 8.01 10.70
C HIS A 72 19.30 7.51 9.25
N SER A 73 19.40 8.42 8.29
CA SER A 73 19.45 8.07 6.87
C SER A 73 20.64 7.16 6.51
N ASP A 74 21.75 7.30 7.21
CA ASP A 74 22.98 6.53 6.98
C ASP A 74 22.92 5.13 7.59
N ASP A 75 22.15 4.94 8.67
CA ASP A 75 21.97 3.66 9.35
C ASP A 75 20.98 2.75 8.63
N VAL A 76 20.07 3.35 7.85
CA VAL A 76 19.18 2.59 6.98
C VAL A 76 20.01 2.05 5.81
N GLN A 77 20.76 0.99 6.08
CA GLN A 77 21.30 0.14 5.02
C GLN A 77 20.11 -0.46 4.29
N ILE A 78 19.76 0.19 3.22
CA ILE A 78 18.69 -0.22 2.37
C ILE A 78 19.12 -1.52 1.73
N ASP A 79 18.55 -2.60 2.20
CA ASP A 79 18.23 -3.66 1.28
C ASP A 79 17.50 -2.99 0.10
N SER A 80 17.87 -3.30 -1.13
CA SER A 80 17.29 -2.77 -2.38
C SER A 80 15.74 -2.84 -2.44
N SER A 81 15.10 -3.39 -1.41
CA SER A 81 13.67 -3.52 -1.21
C SER A 81 12.96 -2.25 -0.72
N VAL A 82 13.63 -1.29 -0.08
CA VAL A 82 13.00 -0.03 0.36
C VAL A 82 13.09 1.01 -0.74
N GLU A 83 12.04 1.14 -1.53
CA GLU A 83 12.03 2.01 -2.72
C GLU A 83 12.27 3.49 -2.41
N LYS A 84 11.83 3.99 -1.24
CA LYS A 84 12.02 5.41 -0.87
C LYS A 84 12.18 5.63 0.62
N LYS A 85 13.30 6.24 0.98
CA LYS A 85 13.58 6.84 2.29
C LYS A 85 13.79 8.34 2.12
N PHE A 86 13.47 9.08 3.15
CA PHE A 86 13.66 10.53 3.21
C PHE A 86 14.30 10.90 4.55
N SER A 87 15.24 11.84 4.53
CA SER A 87 15.98 12.27 5.71
C SER A 87 15.27 13.39 6.48
N LYS A 88 15.18 13.26 7.81
CA LYS A 88 14.71 14.34 8.70
C LYS A 88 15.73 15.48 8.85
N ASN A 89 16.98 15.20 8.52
CA ASN A 89 18.11 16.13 8.71
C ASN A 89 18.56 16.80 7.40
N GLY A 90 17.87 16.49 6.29
CA GLY A 90 18.36 16.81 4.96
C GLY A 90 19.29 15.73 4.43
N ASP A 91 19.62 15.79 3.16
CA ASP A 91 20.50 14.82 2.49
C ASP A 91 21.49 15.56 1.57
N SER A 92 22.54 14.86 1.14
CA SER A 92 23.47 15.37 0.14
C SER A 92 23.67 14.33 -0.95
N LEU A 93 23.45 14.74 -2.18
CA LEU A 93 23.69 13.92 -3.37
C LEU A 93 24.81 14.57 -4.19
N GLY A 94 26.08 14.17 -3.96
CA GLY A 94 27.22 14.82 -4.57
C GLY A 94 27.37 16.26 -4.07
N GLU A 95 27.29 17.25 -5.00
CA GLU A 95 27.37 18.68 -4.69
C GLU A 95 26.02 19.31 -4.29
N GLN A 96 24.91 18.57 -4.42
CA GLN A 96 23.57 19.07 -4.05
C GLN A 96 23.27 18.74 -2.59
N VAL A 97 22.96 19.76 -1.81
CA VAL A 97 22.52 19.64 -0.42
C VAL A 97 21.03 19.92 -0.37
N PHE A 98 20.26 18.95 0.14
CA PHE A 98 18.82 19.09 0.36
C PHE A 98 18.57 19.49 1.80
N SER A 99 17.84 20.60 1.99
CA SER A 99 17.41 21.00 3.32
C SER A 99 16.34 20.06 3.86
N LYS A 100 16.06 20.14 5.17
CA LYS A 100 14.96 19.42 5.79
C LYS A 100 13.61 19.71 5.10
N GLU A 101 13.41 20.96 4.71
CA GLU A 101 12.20 21.41 4.00
C GLU A 101 12.10 20.78 2.62
N ASP A 102 13.22 20.64 1.91
CA ASP A 102 13.28 19.97 0.61
C ASP A 102 12.95 18.48 0.73
N GLU A 103 13.49 17.80 1.75
CA GLU A 103 13.21 16.38 2.00
C GLU A 103 11.74 16.15 2.35
N ILE A 104 11.13 16.98 3.19
CA ILE A 104 9.70 16.93 3.46
C ILE A 104 8.89 17.12 2.18
N LYS A 105 9.26 18.09 1.35
CA LYS A 105 8.59 18.33 0.07
C LYS A 105 8.72 17.13 -0.86
N ASN A 106 9.92 16.59 -1.01
CA ASN A 106 10.20 15.43 -1.85
C ASN A 106 9.39 14.20 -1.41
N MET A 107 9.30 13.96 -0.10
CA MET A 107 8.48 12.89 0.49
C MET A 107 6.99 13.08 0.15
N LEU A 108 6.49 14.28 0.33
CA LEU A 108 5.09 14.61 0.03
C LEU A 108 4.77 14.46 -1.44
N ASP A 109 5.65 14.92 -2.31
CA ASP A 109 5.49 14.82 -3.75
C ASP A 109 5.59 13.36 -4.23
N TYR A 110 6.40 12.54 -3.55
CA TYR A 110 6.43 11.09 -3.78
C TYR A 110 5.09 10.44 -3.44
N ILE A 111 4.57 10.63 -2.22
CA ILE A 111 3.29 10.06 -1.79
C ILE A 111 2.15 10.55 -2.70
N ASP A 112 2.06 11.84 -2.96
CA ASP A 112 1.04 12.44 -3.83
C ASP A 112 1.06 11.82 -5.24
N ARG A 113 2.25 11.62 -5.82
CA ARG A 113 2.42 10.97 -7.12
C ARG A 113 1.97 9.51 -7.10
N GLN A 114 2.32 8.75 -6.06
CA GLN A 114 1.91 7.35 -5.94
C GLN A 114 0.38 7.22 -5.80
N VAL A 115 -0.24 8.09 -5.01
CA VAL A 115 -1.70 8.14 -4.87
C VAL A 115 -2.37 8.48 -6.20
N LYS A 116 -1.87 9.47 -6.94
CA LYS A 116 -2.41 9.84 -8.26
C LYS A 116 -2.30 8.71 -9.26
N LEU A 117 -1.15 8.02 -9.31
CA LEU A 117 -0.98 6.83 -10.15
C LEU A 117 -1.97 5.72 -9.80
N GLY A 118 -2.22 5.51 -8.50
CA GLY A 118 -3.25 4.57 -8.04
C GLY A 118 -4.65 4.95 -8.52
N ILE A 119 -5.02 6.23 -8.42
CA ILE A 119 -6.32 6.74 -8.90
C ILE A 119 -6.45 6.59 -10.42
N GLU A 120 -5.40 6.90 -11.17
CA GLU A 120 -5.37 6.73 -12.63
C GLU A 120 -5.53 5.25 -13.02
N ASN A 121 -4.88 4.34 -12.29
CA ASN A 121 -5.03 2.90 -12.47
C ASN A 121 -6.48 2.46 -12.24
N ILE A 122 -7.10 2.88 -11.13
CA ILE A 122 -8.52 2.62 -10.85
C ILE A 122 -9.41 3.11 -12.00
N ASN A 123 -9.22 4.34 -12.46
CA ASN A 123 -10.02 4.90 -13.54
C ASN A 123 -9.84 4.15 -14.86
N THR A 124 -8.66 3.63 -15.12
CA THR A 124 -8.37 2.80 -16.29
C THR A 124 -9.07 1.45 -16.19
N LEU A 125 -8.97 0.77 -15.04
CA LEU A 125 -9.65 -0.51 -14.80
C LEU A 125 -11.18 -0.36 -14.89
N LYS A 126 -11.75 0.72 -14.34
CA LYS A 126 -13.19 1.01 -14.46
C LYS A 126 -13.63 1.18 -15.91
N ARG A 127 -12.84 1.87 -16.75
CA ARG A 127 -13.13 2.02 -18.19
C ARG A 127 -13.06 0.69 -18.93
N VAL A 128 -12.04 -0.12 -18.64
CA VAL A 128 -11.90 -1.48 -19.22
C VAL A 128 -13.12 -2.32 -18.84
N ASN A 129 -13.51 -2.36 -17.56
CA ASN A 129 -14.66 -3.13 -17.10
C ASN A 129 -15.96 -2.68 -17.76
N GLN A 130 -16.16 -1.37 -17.96
CA GLN A 130 -17.33 -0.88 -18.69
C GLN A 130 -17.37 -1.39 -20.15
N GLY A 131 -16.20 -1.49 -20.79
CA GLY A 131 -16.08 -2.07 -22.12
C GLY A 131 -16.39 -3.58 -22.14
N LEU A 132 -15.83 -4.33 -21.20
CA LEU A 132 -16.05 -5.78 -21.07
C LEU A 132 -17.52 -6.11 -20.79
N LYS A 133 -18.17 -5.39 -19.87
CA LYS A 133 -19.59 -5.58 -19.56
C LYS A 133 -20.49 -5.29 -20.76
N LYS A 134 -20.16 -4.31 -21.62
CA LYS A 134 -20.93 -4.00 -22.83
C LYS A 134 -20.78 -5.07 -23.92
N SER A 135 -19.66 -5.77 -23.96
CA SER A 135 -19.38 -6.82 -24.97
C SER A 135 -19.88 -8.20 -24.54
N ASN A 136 -20.51 -8.35 -23.37
CA ASN A 136 -20.85 -9.63 -22.73
C ASN A 136 -19.64 -10.59 -22.64
N ALA A 137 -18.44 -10.04 -22.62
CA ALA A 137 -17.22 -10.84 -22.57
C ALA A 137 -16.67 -10.87 -21.13
N PHE A 138 -16.32 -12.07 -20.67
CA PHE A 138 -15.42 -12.31 -19.55
C PHE A 138 -15.83 -11.74 -18.17
N SER A 139 -16.84 -12.37 -17.55
CA SER A 139 -17.23 -12.12 -16.15
C SER A 139 -16.03 -12.24 -15.17
N THR A 140 -15.13 -13.20 -15.41
CA THR A 140 -13.91 -13.41 -14.60
C THR A 140 -12.96 -12.22 -14.65
N GLU A 141 -12.67 -11.68 -15.85
CA GLU A 141 -11.77 -10.52 -15.98
C GLU A 141 -12.36 -9.27 -15.31
N VAL A 142 -13.68 -9.08 -15.42
CA VAL A 142 -14.40 -8.01 -14.71
C VAL A 142 -14.24 -8.16 -13.20
N ALA A 143 -14.45 -9.36 -12.64
CA ALA A 143 -14.32 -9.62 -11.22
C ALA A 143 -12.88 -9.39 -10.71
N ILE A 144 -11.87 -9.83 -11.47
CA ILE A 144 -10.46 -9.59 -11.14
C ILE A 144 -10.17 -8.08 -11.11
N ASN A 145 -10.65 -7.34 -12.09
CA ASN A 145 -10.42 -5.89 -12.15
C ASN A 145 -11.17 -5.15 -11.03
N GLU A 146 -12.37 -5.59 -10.65
CA GLU A 146 -13.10 -5.05 -9.50
C GLU A 146 -12.34 -5.31 -8.20
N ALA A 147 -11.82 -6.51 -7.98
CA ALA A 147 -10.98 -6.81 -6.82
C ALA A 147 -9.71 -5.93 -6.78
N LYS A 148 -9.05 -5.70 -7.93
CA LYS A 148 -7.89 -4.78 -8.00
C LYS A 148 -8.28 -3.34 -7.66
N ILE A 149 -9.43 -2.86 -8.09
CA ILE A 149 -9.95 -1.53 -7.79
C ILE A 149 -10.19 -1.40 -6.28
N ASP A 150 -10.89 -2.35 -5.69
CA ASP A 150 -11.27 -2.33 -4.28
C ASP A 150 -10.05 -2.39 -3.34
N HIS A 151 -8.97 -3.03 -3.81
CA HIS A 151 -7.75 -3.20 -3.01
C HIS A 151 -6.61 -2.25 -3.36
N GLN A 152 -6.79 -1.31 -4.30
CA GLN A 152 -5.69 -0.42 -4.72
C GLN A 152 -5.06 0.34 -3.55
N PHE A 153 -5.87 0.85 -2.63
CA PHE A 153 -5.44 1.55 -1.42
C PHE A 153 -5.64 0.74 -0.14
N SER A 154 -5.91 -0.57 -0.27
CA SER A 154 -5.94 -1.47 0.87
C SER A 154 -4.54 -1.96 1.20
N ILE A 155 -4.20 -2.02 2.47
CA ILE A 155 -2.94 -2.63 2.93
C ILE A 155 -3.03 -4.15 2.85
N THR A 156 -4.25 -4.71 2.93
CA THR A 156 -4.48 -6.15 2.84
C THR A 156 -4.38 -6.62 1.39
N GLN A 157 -3.81 -7.81 1.19
CA GLN A 157 -3.79 -8.42 -0.14
C GLN A 157 -5.22 -8.75 -0.60
N PRO A 158 -5.54 -8.53 -1.88
CA PRO A 158 -6.72 -9.13 -2.48
C PRO A 158 -6.64 -10.64 -2.32
N ARG A 159 -7.75 -11.28 -1.95
CA ARG A 159 -7.79 -12.75 -1.84
C ARG A 159 -7.32 -13.47 -3.09
N LEU A 160 -7.42 -12.83 -4.26
CA LEU A 160 -6.99 -13.34 -5.57
C LEU A 160 -5.47 -13.44 -5.77
N ILE A 161 -4.63 -12.94 -4.84
CA ILE A 161 -3.16 -12.91 -4.97
C ILE A 161 -2.49 -13.70 -3.83
N ARG A 162 -3.21 -14.52 -3.09
CA ARG A 162 -2.61 -15.37 -2.06
C ARG A 162 -1.96 -16.59 -2.69
N ASP A 163 -0.67 -16.79 -2.39
CA ASP A 163 0.13 -17.99 -2.77
C ASP A 163 -0.17 -19.26 -1.95
N ASP A 164 -1.33 -19.35 -1.29
CA ASP A 164 -1.68 -20.48 -0.43
C ASP A 164 -2.64 -21.47 -1.11
N ALA A 165 -2.58 -22.74 -0.71
CA ALA A 165 -3.44 -23.83 -1.22
C ALA A 165 -4.96 -23.51 -1.11
N ASN A 166 -5.35 -22.58 -0.26
CA ASN A 166 -6.72 -22.05 -0.15
C ASN A 166 -7.17 -21.21 -1.36
N ASP A 167 -6.23 -20.75 -2.21
CA ASP A 167 -6.57 -19.98 -3.41
C ASP A 167 -7.16 -20.86 -4.50
N LEU A 168 -6.78 -22.12 -4.55
CA LEU A 168 -7.38 -23.07 -5.48
C LEU A 168 -8.86 -23.30 -5.14
N ASP A 169 -9.19 -23.45 -3.86
CA ASP A 169 -10.58 -23.63 -3.39
C ASP A 169 -11.41 -22.37 -3.69
N TYR A 170 -10.83 -21.18 -3.52
CA TYR A 170 -11.49 -19.91 -3.86
C TYR A 170 -11.67 -19.73 -5.38
N LEU A 171 -10.68 -20.11 -6.19
CA LEU A 171 -10.79 -20.11 -7.65
C LEU A 171 -11.83 -21.13 -8.12
N ILE A 172 -11.92 -22.29 -7.47
CA ILE A 172 -12.94 -23.31 -7.71
C ILE A 172 -14.33 -22.74 -7.34
N GLU A 173 -14.47 -22.06 -6.19
CA GLU A 173 -15.73 -21.44 -5.78
C GLU A 173 -16.19 -20.35 -6.77
N ILE A 174 -15.26 -19.49 -7.26
CA ILE A 174 -15.56 -18.53 -8.32
C ILE A 174 -15.96 -19.25 -9.62
N ALA A 175 -15.25 -20.30 -10.01
CA ALA A 175 -15.56 -21.06 -11.20
C ALA A 175 -16.96 -21.69 -11.12
N TYR A 176 -17.34 -22.25 -9.98
CA TYR A 176 -18.70 -22.78 -9.76
C TYR A 176 -19.76 -21.69 -9.83
N LYS A 177 -19.54 -20.52 -9.22
CA LYS A 177 -20.47 -19.37 -9.34
C LYS A 177 -20.67 -18.94 -10.79
N ILE A 178 -19.59 -18.89 -11.56
CA ILE A 178 -19.65 -18.54 -12.99
C ILE A 178 -20.44 -19.59 -13.79
N ILE A 179 -20.28 -20.88 -13.46
CA ILE A 179 -20.99 -21.97 -14.11
C ILE A 179 -22.48 -21.92 -13.77
N ASP A 180 -22.84 -21.70 -12.50
CA ASP A 180 -24.23 -21.61 -12.06
C ASP A 180 -24.94 -20.39 -12.66
N GLU A 181 -24.29 -19.23 -12.74
CA GLU A 181 -24.85 -18.02 -13.36
C GLU A 181 -24.94 -18.12 -14.90
N SER A 182 -24.14 -18.98 -15.53
CA SER A 182 -24.19 -19.21 -16.99
C SER A 182 -25.11 -20.36 -17.40
N GLY A 183 -25.67 -21.10 -16.43
CA GLY A 183 -26.55 -22.25 -16.65
C GLY A 183 -28.02 -21.93 -16.87
N ASP A 184 -28.43 -20.65 -16.78
CA ASP A 184 -29.80 -20.18 -17.03
C ASP A 184 -29.96 -19.55 -18.44
N ILE A 185 -29.45 -20.24 -19.49
CA ILE A 185 -29.76 -19.93 -20.90
C ILE A 185 -30.50 -21.09 -21.55
#